data_4ea7a1209293360a14e2bf7f400d9999
#
_entry.id   4ea7a1209293360a14e2bf7f400d9999
#
_cell.length_a   1.000
_cell.length_b   1.000
_cell.length_c   1.000
_cell.angle_alpha   90.00
_cell.angle_beta   90.00
_cell.angle_gamma   90.00
#
_symmetry.space_group_name_H-M   'P 1'
#
loop_
_entity.id
_entity.type
_entity.pdbx_description
1 polymer ?
#
loop_
_entity_poly.entity_id
_entity_poly.type
_entity_poly.pdbx_seq_one_letter_code
_entity_poly.pdbx_strand_id
1 'polypeptide(L)'
;MGLGSEKTVVIRDAGFSLRVSSMKTFAELNFPGRLIAVEGLDGSGKSTQIYLLKRWLELQDLKVYFSEWNSSELVKAATSKGKKRELLTPTTFSLIHATDFADRYERHLVPLLRAGYIVLCDRYIFTAFARDVVRGCPPEWVRGLYSFAALPDLTFFFKSDLEVSLKRILDGRPQLKYFEAGMDLRLSPDPYERFRIFQGRILEQYLAMSTEFNFLVVDANQLVEKQQVVVREFVSKRLALSS
;
A
#
# COMPACT_ATOMS: atom_id res chain seq x y z
N MET A 1 25.15 -14.75 22.27
CA MET A 1 25.38 -15.16 20.87
C MET A 1 24.22 -16.03 20.45
N GLY A 2 23.26 -15.49 19.76
CA GLY A 2 22.09 -16.20 19.24
C GLY A 2 21.97 -15.89 17.75
N LEU A 3 22.32 -16.87 16.92
CA LEU A 3 22.21 -16.79 15.46
C LEU A 3 20.73 -16.84 15.09
N GLY A 4 20.25 -15.78 14.47
CA GLY A 4 18.91 -15.73 13.90
C GLY A 4 18.78 -16.75 12.78
N SER A 5 17.76 -17.60 12.85
CA SER A 5 17.47 -18.64 11.87
C SER A 5 17.03 -18.00 10.55
N GLU A 6 17.91 -18.04 9.56
CA GLU A 6 17.55 -17.76 8.15
C GLU A 6 16.61 -18.86 7.65
N LYS A 7 15.38 -18.50 7.33
CA LYS A 7 14.47 -19.40 6.62
C LYS A 7 14.86 -19.44 5.13
N THR A 8 15.62 -20.44 4.75
CA THR A 8 15.97 -20.72 3.35
C THR A 8 14.81 -21.51 2.72
N VAL A 9 14.12 -20.91 1.75
CA VAL A 9 13.21 -21.65 0.87
C VAL A 9 14.02 -22.17 -0.30
N VAL A 10 14.26 -23.48 -0.34
CA VAL A 10 14.97 -24.15 -1.44
C VAL A 10 13.95 -24.61 -2.45
N ILE A 11 13.87 -23.95 -3.60
CA ILE A 11 13.19 -24.50 -4.78
C ILE A 11 14.24 -25.32 -5.54
N ARG A 12 14.12 -26.65 -5.47
CA ARG A 12 14.94 -27.58 -6.28
C ARG A 12 14.27 -27.75 -7.62
N ASP A 13 14.68 -26.93 -8.60
CA ASP A 13 14.91 -27.40 -9.96
C ASP A 13 15.77 -26.34 -10.69
N ALA A 14 16.79 -26.84 -11.41
CA ALA A 14 17.72 -26.07 -12.25
C ALA A 14 18.68 -25.11 -11.56
N GLY A 15 19.43 -25.52 -10.52
CA GLY A 15 20.77 -24.96 -10.25
C GLY A 15 20.92 -23.45 -9.94
N PHE A 16 19.81 -22.70 -9.77
CA PHE A 16 19.81 -21.28 -9.47
C PHE A 16 19.13 -21.03 -8.11
N SER A 17 19.95 -20.83 -7.07
CA SER A 17 19.45 -20.42 -5.77
C SER A 17 19.31 -18.89 -5.72
N LEU A 18 18.12 -18.35 -5.95
CA LEU A 18 17.81 -16.96 -5.64
C LEU A 18 17.61 -16.83 -4.12
N ARG A 19 18.59 -16.25 -3.43
CA ARG A 19 18.38 -15.76 -2.06
C ARG A 19 17.43 -14.57 -2.15
N VAL A 20 16.17 -14.76 -1.78
CA VAL A 20 15.27 -13.66 -1.48
C VAL A 20 15.77 -13.05 -0.17
N SER A 21 16.49 -11.93 -0.25
CA SER A 21 16.86 -11.17 0.94
C SER A 21 15.58 -10.77 1.65
N SER A 22 15.46 -11.11 2.94
CA SER A 22 14.34 -10.66 3.76
C SER A 22 14.30 -9.13 3.75
N MET A 23 13.13 -8.55 3.48
CA MET A 23 12.96 -7.09 3.52
C MET A 23 13.26 -6.60 4.93
N LYS A 24 14.11 -5.58 5.05
CA LYS A 24 14.45 -4.97 6.34
C LYS A 24 13.26 -4.19 6.88
N THR A 25 13.12 -4.18 8.19
CA THR A 25 12.21 -3.26 8.89
C THR A 25 12.88 -1.91 9.10
N PHE A 26 12.11 -0.84 9.30
CA PHE A 26 12.69 0.46 9.65
C PHE A 26 13.39 0.45 11.00
N ALA A 27 13.00 -0.43 11.93
CA ALA A 27 13.71 -0.64 13.19
C ALA A 27 15.14 -1.13 12.97
N GLU A 28 15.37 -2.00 11.96
CA GLU A 28 16.72 -2.48 11.59
C GLU A 28 17.56 -1.40 10.89
N LEU A 29 16.91 -0.37 10.33
CA LEU A 29 17.59 0.78 9.69
C LEU A 29 17.93 1.89 10.71
N ASN A 30 17.46 1.80 11.96
CA ASN A 30 17.69 2.77 13.04
C ASN A 30 17.38 4.23 12.66
N PHE A 31 16.32 4.45 11.88
CA PHE A 31 15.88 5.81 11.57
C PHE A 31 15.11 6.41 12.77
N PRO A 32 15.36 7.70 13.12
CA PRO A 32 14.60 8.38 14.17
C PRO A 32 13.13 8.61 13.79
N GLY A 33 12.83 8.73 12.50
CA GLY A 33 11.47 8.85 11.98
C GLY A 33 10.68 7.55 12.01
N ARG A 34 9.40 7.65 11.69
CA ARG A 34 8.48 6.49 11.63
C ARG A 34 7.70 6.48 10.33
N LEU A 35 7.55 5.30 9.75
CA LEU A 35 6.75 5.08 8.55
C LEU A 35 5.43 4.40 8.90
N ILE A 36 4.34 5.04 8.55
CA ILE A 36 2.98 4.52 8.71
C ILE A 36 2.35 4.38 7.34
N ALA A 37 1.99 3.18 6.95
CA ALA A 37 1.29 2.90 5.71
C ALA A 37 -0.21 2.68 5.95
N VAL A 38 -1.02 3.15 5.01
CA VAL A 38 -2.46 2.95 5.00
C VAL A 38 -2.86 2.24 3.72
N GLU A 39 -3.47 1.07 3.86
CA GLU A 39 -3.87 0.19 2.78
C GLU A 39 -5.38 -0.09 2.81
N GLY A 40 -5.93 -0.53 1.69
CA GLY A 40 -7.33 -0.89 1.55
C GLY A 40 -7.84 -0.74 0.13
N LEU A 41 -9.06 -1.24 -0.09
CA LEU A 41 -9.73 -1.17 -1.38
C LEU A 41 -9.98 0.29 -1.81
N ASP A 42 -10.24 0.49 -3.10
CA ASP A 42 -10.79 1.76 -3.57
C ASP A 42 -12.19 1.93 -2.97
N GLY A 43 -12.51 3.12 -2.46
CA GLY A 43 -13.76 3.38 -1.74
C GLY A 43 -13.79 2.96 -0.27
N SER A 44 -12.72 2.37 0.30
CA SER A 44 -12.69 2.00 1.73
C SER A 44 -12.67 3.18 2.71
N GLY A 45 -12.48 4.43 2.24
CA GLY A 45 -12.41 5.60 3.11
C GLY A 45 -11.03 5.89 3.70
N LYS A 46 -10.00 5.10 3.36
CA LYS A 46 -8.63 5.25 3.87
C LYS A 46 -8.05 6.66 3.71
N SER A 47 -8.30 7.35 2.58
CA SER A 47 -7.76 8.69 2.34
C SER A 47 -8.31 9.72 3.31
N THR A 48 -9.58 9.61 3.72
CA THR A 48 -10.16 10.43 4.80
C THR A 48 -9.46 10.14 6.12
N GLN A 49 -9.26 8.87 6.44
CA GLN A 49 -8.65 8.45 7.70
C GLN A 49 -7.19 8.91 7.82
N ILE A 50 -6.40 8.77 6.77
CA ILE A 50 -5.00 9.22 6.80
C ILE A 50 -4.89 10.74 6.85
N TYR A 51 -5.80 11.48 6.20
CA TYR A 51 -5.86 12.93 6.32
C TYR A 51 -6.18 13.39 7.75
N LEU A 52 -7.16 12.76 8.40
CA LEU A 52 -7.50 13.05 9.80
C LEU A 52 -6.37 12.69 10.75
N LEU A 53 -5.68 11.58 10.51
CA LEU A 53 -4.48 11.19 11.27
C LEU A 53 -3.36 12.23 11.09
N LYS A 54 -3.11 12.67 9.86
CA LYS A 54 -2.12 13.72 9.56
C LYS A 54 -2.40 14.97 10.37
N ARG A 55 -3.64 15.49 10.29
CA ARG A 55 -4.04 16.71 11.03
C ARG A 55 -3.91 16.54 12.54
N TRP A 56 -4.26 15.37 13.07
CA TRP A 56 -4.14 15.09 14.49
C TRP A 56 -2.68 15.06 14.96
N LEU A 57 -1.75 14.49 14.20
CA LEU A 57 -0.33 14.49 14.51
C LEU A 57 0.29 15.90 14.41
N GLU A 58 -0.08 16.68 13.39
CA GLU A 58 0.37 18.06 13.24
C GLU A 58 -0.07 18.97 14.41
N LEU A 59 -1.26 18.75 14.98
CA LEU A 59 -1.75 19.44 16.16
C LEU A 59 -0.99 19.11 17.45
N GLN A 60 -0.14 18.09 17.41
CA GLN A 60 0.78 17.72 18.50
C GLN A 60 2.22 18.17 18.21
N ASP A 61 2.41 19.14 17.32
CA ASP A 61 3.70 19.72 16.91
C ASP A 61 4.69 18.69 16.33
N LEU A 62 4.17 17.56 15.82
CA LEU A 62 4.98 16.54 15.19
C LEU A 62 5.24 16.87 13.72
N LYS A 63 6.46 16.60 13.25
CA LYS A 63 6.84 16.78 11.84
C LYS A 63 6.26 15.63 11.01
N VAL A 64 5.25 15.92 10.19
CA VAL A 64 4.55 14.94 9.37
C VAL A 64 4.76 15.20 7.89
N TYR A 65 5.06 14.16 7.12
CA TYR A 65 5.09 14.18 5.67
C TYR A 65 4.06 13.20 5.12
N PHE A 66 3.30 13.63 4.13
CA PHE A 66 2.31 12.81 3.45
C PHE A 66 2.78 12.45 2.05
N SER A 67 2.73 11.15 1.72
CA SER A 67 3.08 10.63 0.41
C SER A 67 1.90 9.83 -0.16
N GLU A 68 1.52 10.18 -1.38
CA GLU A 68 0.46 9.50 -2.12
C GLU A 68 1.04 8.58 -3.19
N TRP A 69 0.37 7.47 -3.47
CA TRP A 69 0.74 6.56 -4.55
C TRP A 69 0.64 7.25 -5.91
N ASN A 70 1.58 7.02 -6.81
CA ASN A 70 1.69 7.65 -8.13
C ASN A 70 1.91 9.17 -8.10
N SER A 71 2.71 9.67 -7.18
CA SER A 71 2.99 11.09 -7.03
C SER A 71 4.40 11.52 -7.47
N SER A 72 5.23 10.59 -7.99
CA SER A 72 6.55 10.92 -8.51
C SER A 72 6.48 11.80 -9.75
N GLU A 73 7.10 12.97 -9.71
CA GLU A 73 7.19 13.89 -10.85
C GLU A 73 7.97 13.27 -12.03
N LEU A 74 8.88 12.34 -11.74
CA LEU A 74 9.72 11.68 -12.76
C LEU A 74 8.90 10.90 -13.79
N VAL A 75 7.86 10.16 -13.36
CA VAL A 75 7.07 9.27 -14.23
C VAL A 75 5.60 9.65 -14.36
N LYS A 76 5.15 10.68 -13.66
CA LYS A 76 3.74 11.11 -13.61
C LYS A 76 3.13 11.34 -15.00
N ALA A 77 3.85 12.02 -15.88
CA ALA A 77 3.38 12.30 -17.24
C ALA A 77 3.22 11.01 -18.07
N ALA A 78 4.21 10.11 -17.99
CA ALA A 78 4.19 8.82 -18.70
C ALA A 78 3.09 7.91 -18.16
N THR A 79 2.95 7.82 -16.83
CA THR A 79 1.90 7.05 -16.15
C THR A 79 0.50 7.56 -16.53
N SER A 80 0.29 8.87 -16.49
CA SER A 80 -1.00 9.49 -16.84
C SER A 80 -1.36 9.25 -18.32
N LYS A 81 -0.38 9.42 -19.24
CA LYS A 81 -0.56 9.16 -20.66
C LYS A 81 -0.87 7.68 -20.93
N GLY A 82 -0.12 6.77 -20.30
CA GLY A 82 -0.32 5.33 -20.42
C GLY A 82 -1.70 4.89 -19.91
N LYS A 83 -2.12 5.39 -18.76
CA LYS A 83 -3.45 5.11 -18.19
C LYS A 83 -4.57 5.68 -19.06
N LYS A 84 -4.47 6.94 -19.51
CA LYS A 84 -5.51 7.61 -20.33
C LYS A 84 -5.71 6.92 -21.66
N ARG A 85 -4.65 6.36 -22.26
CA ARG A 85 -4.69 5.69 -23.57
C ARG A 85 -4.81 4.17 -23.46
N GLU A 86 -4.95 3.62 -22.24
CA GLU A 86 -5.07 2.18 -21.98
C GLU A 86 -3.92 1.35 -22.58
N LEU A 87 -2.70 1.92 -22.57
CA LEU A 87 -1.52 1.31 -23.20
C LEU A 87 -0.73 0.40 -22.23
N LEU A 88 -1.07 0.40 -20.93
CA LEU A 88 -0.29 -0.31 -19.92
C LEU A 88 -0.69 -1.78 -19.88
N THR A 89 0.20 -2.65 -20.30
CA THR A 89 0.11 -4.09 -20.00
C THR A 89 0.38 -4.34 -18.51
N PRO A 90 0.02 -5.51 -17.95
CA PRO A 90 0.30 -5.82 -16.54
C PRO A 90 1.77 -5.59 -16.16
N THR A 91 2.72 -6.07 -16.96
CA THR A 91 4.15 -5.87 -16.72
C THR A 91 4.55 -4.39 -16.77
N THR A 92 4.14 -3.66 -17.81
CA THR A 92 4.46 -2.22 -17.93
C THR A 92 3.82 -1.41 -16.81
N PHE A 93 2.60 -1.77 -16.40
CA PHE A 93 1.90 -1.17 -15.28
C PHE A 93 2.71 -1.36 -13.98
N SER A 94 3.18 -2.57 -13.69
CA SER A 94 3.98 -2.87 -12.51
C SER A 94 5.32 -2.10 -12.52
N LEU A 95 6.05 -2.14 -13.64
CA LEU A 95 7.35 -1.46 -13.76
C LEU A 95 7.25 0.05 -13.59
N ILE A 96 6.24 0.71 -14.19
CA ILE A 96 6.10 2.17 -14.07
C ILE A 96 5.73 2.58 -12.64
N HIS A 97 4.94 1.76 -11.92
CA HIS A 97 4.62 2.01 -10.52
C HIS A 97 5.79 1.71 -9.60
N ALA A 98 6.62 0.70 -9.91
CA ALA A 98 7.85 0.45 -9.18
C ALA A 98 8.85 1.61 -9.34
N THR A 99 8.97 2.18 -10.54
CA THR A 99 9.81 3.35 -10.80
C THR A 99 9.29 4.59 -10.04
N ASP A 100 7.97 4.84 -10.05
CA ASP A 100 7.34 5.90 -9.23
C ASP A 100 7.68 5.74 -7.76
N PHE A 101 7.54 4.51 -7.26
CA PHE A 101 7.80 4.23 -5.86
C PHE A 101 9.29 4.39 -5.50
N ALA A 102 10.21 3.88 -6.32
CA ALA A 102 11.65 4.00 -6.10
C ALA A 102 12.08 5.48 -6.03
N ASP A 103 11.64 6.31 -6.97
CA ASP A 103 11.94 7.75 -6.96
C ASP A 103 11.45 8.43 -5.67
N ARG A 104 10.19 8.19 -5.26
CA ARG A 104 9.65 8.76 -4.01
C ARG A 104 10.36 8.22 -2.77
N TYR A 105 10.66 6.93 -2.74
CA TYR A 105 11.31 6.25 -1.63
C TYR A 105 12.70 6.84 -1.36
N GLU A 106 13.52 6.95 -2.40
CA GLU A 106 14.90 7.40 -2.27
C GLU A 106 15.01 8.93 -2.08
N ARG A 107 14.19 9.72 -2.79
CA ARG A 107 14.29 11.18 -2.78
C ARG A 107 13.50 11.86 -1.68
N HIS A 108 12.45 11.21 -1.16
CA HIS A 108 11.59 11.83 -0.16
C HIS A 108 11.46 11.00 1.12
N LEU A 109 11.04 9.71 1.03
CA LEU A 109 10.68 8.96 2.23
C LEU A 109 11.90 8.71 3.12
N VAL A 110 12.98 8.15 2.57
CA VAL A 110 14.20 7.82 3.32
C VAL A 110 14.87 9.07 3.92
N PRO A 111 15.10 10.18 3.19
CA PRO A 111 15.66 11.40 3.77
C PRO A 111 14.84 11.98 4.91
N LEU A 112 13.50 11.99 4.78
CA LEU A 112 12.62 12.51 5.81
C LEU A 112 12.57 11.62 7.06
N LEU A 113 12.59 10.28 6.88
CA LEU A 113 12.69 9.34 7.99
C LEU A 113 14.01 9.50 8.75
N ARG A 114 15.13 9.72 8.05
CA ARG A 114 16.43 10.05 8.66
C ARG A 114 16.40 11.38 9.41
N ALA A 115 15.59 12.34 8.95
CA ALA A 115 15.39 13.63 9.61
C ALA A 115 14.37 13.61 10.76
N GLY A 116 13.83 12.43 11.12
CA GLY A 116 12.94 12.27 12.25
C GLY A 116 11.46 12.59 11.96
N TYR A 117 11.07 12.65 10.70
CA TYR A 117 9.66 12.87 10.33
C TYR A 117 8.81 11.60 10.53
N ILE A 118 7.53 11.81 10.82
CA ILE A 118 6.51 10.77 10.65
C ILE A 118 6.06 10.83 9.19
N VAL A 119 6.32 9.76 8.46
CA VAL A 119 5.92 9.63 7.06
C VAL A 119 4.63 8.82 6.97
N LEU A 120 3.57 9.43 6.46
CA LEU A 120 2.28 8.79 6.21
C LEU A 120 2.15 8.47 4.73
N CYS A 121 2.01 7.19 4.39
CA CYS A 121 1.82 6.75 3.01
C CYS A 121 0.37 6.30 2.77
N ASP A 122 -0.37 7.06 1.92
CA ASP A 122 -1.61 6.54 1.31
C ASP A 122 -1.20 5.56 0.21
N ARG A 123 -1.21 4.30 0.55
CA ARG A 123 -0.66 3.15 -0.16
C ARG A 123 0.88 3.07 -0.13
N TYR A 124 1.34 1.85 0.03
CA TYR A 124 2.74 1.49 0.04
C TYR A 124 2.98 0.29 -0.90
N ILE A 125 4.09 -0.44 -0.74
CA ILE A 125 4.44 -1.61 -1.58
C ILE A 125 3.35 -2.68 -1.64
N PHE A 126 2.55 -2.81 -0.58
CA PHE A 126 1.48 -3.81 -0.49
C PHE A 126 0.36 -3.57 -1.52
N THR A 127 0.15 -2.33 -1.93
CA THR A 127 -0.74 -2.03 -3.06
C THR A 127 -0.26 -2.70 -4.35
N ALA A 128 1.04 -2.70 -4.64
CA ALA A 128 1.60 -3.41 -5.80
C ALA A 128 1.49 -4.93 -5.61
N PHE A 129 1.83 -5.44 -4.43
CA PHE A 129 1.72 -6.87 -4.11
C PHE A 129 0.30 -7.41 -4.31
N ALA A 130 -0.73 -6.62 -4.03
CA ALA A 130 -2.11 -7.00 -4.30
C ALA A 130 -2.50 -6.81 -5.77
N ARG A 131 -2.36 -5.59 -6.29
CA ARG A 131 -2.91 -5.20 -7.60
C ARG A 131 -2.18 -5.80 -8.79
N ASP A 132 -0.86 -5.91 -8.72
CA ASP A 132 -0.06 -6.41 -9.83
C ASP A 132 -0.14 -7.94 -9.92
N VAL A 133 -0.21 -8.61 -8.77
CA VAL A 133 -0.45 -10.06 -8.71
C VAL A 133 -1.83 -10.42 -9.27
N VAL A 134 -2.87 -9.67 -8.91
CA VAL A 134 -4.23 -9.88 -9.47
C VAL A 134 -4.27 -9.62 -10.98
N ARG A 135 -3.36 -8.79 -11.51
CA ARG A 135 -3.19 -8.59 -12.96
C ARG A 135 -2.37 -9.68 -13.65
N GLY A 136 -1.89 -10.67 -12.91
CA GLY A 136 -1.17 -11.83 -13.45
C GLY A 136 0.35 -11.71 -13.40
N CYS A 137 0.91 -10.70 -12.72
CA CYS A 137 2.34 -10.67 -12.47
C CYS A 137 2.71 -11.73 -11.41
N PRO A 138 3.83 -12.47 -11.58
CA PRO A 138 4.27 -13.45 -10.59
C PRO A 138 4.56 -12.77 -9.23
N PRO A 139 4.06 -13.32 -8.09
CA PRO A 139 4.22 -12.70 -6.77
C PRO A 139 5.68 -12.43 -6.39
N GLU A 140 6.58 -13.39 -6.63
CA GLU A 140 8.00 -13.27 -6.31
C GLU A 140 8.67 -12.17 -7.14
N TRP A 141 8.27 -12.03 -8.41
CA TRP A 141 8.78 -10.98 -9.27
C TRP A 141 8.34 -9.59 -8.79
N VAL A 142 7.05 -9.43 -8.43
CA VAL A 142 6.55 -8.16 -7.88
C VAL A 142 7.26 -7.83 -6.58
N ARG A 143 7.40 -8.78 -5.66
CA ARG A 143 8.14 -8.59 -4.40
C ARG A 143 9.60 -8.23 -4.64
N GLY A 144 10.25 -8.85 -5.64
CA GLY A 144 11.61 -8.54 -6.07
C GLY A 144 11.79 -7.10 -6.51
N LEU A 145 10.81 -6.53 -7.24
CA LEU A 145 10.84 -5.13 -7.69
C LEU A 145 10.89 -4.12 -6.52
N TYR A 146 10.34 -4.48 -5.36
CA TYR A 146 10.27 -3.61 -4.17
C TYR A 146 11.19 -4.07 -3.05
N SER A 147 12.14 -4.99 -3.31
CA SER A 147 13.04 -5.55 -2.29
C SER A 147 13.96 -4.53 -1.61
N PHE A 148 14.15 -3.37 -2.22
CA PHE A 148 14.90 -2.26 -1.64
C PHE A 148 14.13 -1.48 -0.56
N ALA A 149 12.81 -1.64 -0.50
CA ALA A 149 11.94 -0.92 0.43
C ALA A 149 11.93 -1.59 1.81
N ALA A 150 11.97 -0.79 2.87
CA ALA A 150 11.80 -1.31 4.22
C ALA A 150 10.32 -1.46 4.58
N LEU A 151 10.01 -2.40 5.48
CA LEU A 151 8.66 -2.60 5.98
C LEU A 151 8.26 -1.44 6.92
N PRO A 152 7.01 -0.93 6.84
CA PRO A 152 6.55 0.14 7.71
C PRO A 152 6.55 -0.22 9.19
N ASP A 153 6.66 0.80 10.05
CA ASP A 153 6.50 0.64 11.51
C ASP A 153 5.08 0.23 11.90
N LEU A 154 4.10 0.76 11.16
CA LEU A 154 2.68 0.40 11.26
C LEU A 154 2.08 0.32 9.87
N THR A 155 1.25 -0.68 9.64
CA THR A 155 0.41 -0.78 8.44
C THR A 155 -1.04 -0.93 8.86
N PHE A 156 -1.88 0.05 8.55
CA PHE A 156 -3.32 -0.01 8.74
C PHE A 156 -3.98 -0.53 7.48
N PHE A 157 -4.76 -1.59 7.62
CA PHE A 157 -5.61 -2.11 6.56
C PHE A 157 -7.08 -1.77 6.84
N PHE A 158 -7.62 -0.81 6.08
CA PHE A 158 -9.02 -0.41 6.15
C PHE A 158 -9.86 -1.40 5.35
N LYS A 159 -10.36 -2.42 6.06
CA LYS A 159 -11.19 -3.48 5.51
C LYS A 159 -12.63 -3.00 5.40
N SER A 160 -13.13 -2.86 4.18
CA SER A 160 -14.52 -2.55 3.87
C SER A 160 -15.17 -3.66 3.07
N ASP A 161 -16.48 -3.78 3.17
CA ASP A 161 -17.24 -4.64 2.28
C ASP A 161 -17.23 -4.08 0.86
N LEU A 162 -17.25 -4.97 -0.14
CA LEU A 162 -17.19 -4.59 -1.56
C LEU A 162 -18.34 -3.67 -1.97
N GLU A 163 -19.56 -3.98 -1.51
CA GLU A 163 -20.74 -3.17 -1.81
C GLU A 163 -20.69 -1.78 -1.15
N VAL A 164 -20.16 -1.70 0.07
CA VAL A 164 -19.95 -0.42 0.76
C VAL A 164 -18.92 0.41 0.00
N SER A 165 -17.83 -0.20 -0.44
CA SER A 165 -16.79 0.45 -1.25
C SER A 165 -17.33 0.94 -2.58
N LEU A 166 -18.07 0.10 -3.30
CA LEU A 166 -18.68 0.43 -4.59
C LEU A 166 -19.67 1.60 -4.44
N LYS A 167 -20.56 1.52 -3.44
CA LYS A 167 -21.51 2.60 -3.16
C LYS A 167 -20.81 3.92 -2.90
N ARG A 168 -19.81 3.96 -2.03
CA ARG A 168 -19.04 5.18 -1.72
C ARG A 168 -18.36 5.79 -2.93
N ILE A 169 -17.87 4.95 -3.85
CA ILE A 169 -17.29 5.43 -5.10
C ILE A 169 -18.35 6.10 -5.98
N LEU A 170 -19.52 5.46 -6.12
CA LEU A 170 -20.61 5.95 -6.98
C LEU A 170 -21.31 7.18 -6.38
N ASP A 171 -21.37 7.30 -5.05
CA ASP A 171 -21.84 8.52 -4.37
C ASP A 171 -20.92 9.72 -4.66
N GLY A 172 -19.62 9.48 -4.84
CA GLY A 172 -18.63 10.52 -5.14
C GLY A 172 -18.45 10.83 -6.64
N ARG A 173 -18.86 9.93 -7.53
CA ARG A 173 -18.71 10.09 -8.99
C ARG A 173 -19.56 9.07 -9.76
N PRO A 174 -20.09 9.43 -10.95
CA PRO A 174 -21.03 8.59 -11.69
C PRO A 174 -20.41 7.35 -12.35
N GLN A 175 -19.07 7.27 -12.47
CA GLN A 175 -18.40 6.21 -13.21
C GLN A 175 -17.19 5.65 -12.50
N LEU A 176 -16.94 4.35 -12.65
CA LEU A 176 -15.73 3.68 -12.22
C LEU A 176 -14.55 4.06 -13.12
N LYS A 177 -13.36 4.21 -12.53
CA LYS A 177 -12.13 4.39 -13.31
C LYS A 177 -11.67 3.06 -13.91
N TYR A 178 -11.12 3.12 -15.11
CA TYR A 178 -10.71 1.96 -15.93
C TYR A 178 -9.86 0.95 -15.13
N PHE A 179 -8.73 1.36 -14.59
CA PHE A 179 -7.83 0.46 -13.84
C PHE A 179 -8.32 0.11 -12.42
N GLU A 180 -9.21 0.88 -11.84
CA GLU A 180 -9.83 0.62 -10.54
C GLU A 180 -10.86 -0.50 -10.63
N ALA A 181 -11.58 -0.55 -11.74
CA ALA A 181 -12.55 -1.60 -12.00
C ALA A 181 -11.93 -2.84 -12.68
N GLY A 182 -10.61 -2.87 -12.91
CA GLY A 182 -9.96 -3.99 -13.60
C GLY A 182 -10.45 -4.16 -15.04
N MET A 183 -10.80 -3.06 -15.73
CA MET A 183 -11.32 -3.12 -17.11
C MET A 183 -10.26 -3.63 -18.08
N ASP A 184 -8.99 -3.48 -17.75
CA ASP A 184 -7.84 -4.04 -18.45
C ASP A 184 -7.81 -5.58 -18.47
N LEU A 185 -8.52 -6.24 -17.55
CA LEU A 185 -8.50 -7.71 -17.40
C LEU A 185 -9.68 -8.41 -18.08
N ARG A 186 -10.68 -7.66 -18.57
CA ARG A 186 -11.87 -8.20 -19.27
C ARG A 186 -12.59 -9.32 -18.51
N LEU A 187 -12.68 -9.22 -17.16
CA LEU A 187 -13.21 -10.27 -16.28
C LEU A 187 -14.73 -10.47 -16.42
N SER A 188 -15.48 -9.45 -16.86
CA SER A 188 -16.92 -9.48 -17.13
C SER A 188 -17.27 -8.38 -18.13
N PRO A 189 -18.34 -8.51 -18.94
CA PRO A 189 -18.87 -7.42 -19.74
C PRO A 189 -19.48 -6.29 -18.90
N ASP A 190 -20.07 -6.60 -17.73
CA ASP A 190 -20.61 -5.61 -16.81
C ASP A 190 -19.49 -4.94 -15.98
N PRO A 191 -19.35 -3.59 -16.02
CA PRO A 191 -18.34 -2.86 -15.27
C PRO A 191 -18.43 -3.04 -13.74
N TYR A 192 -19.65 -3.16 -13.19
CA TYR A 192 -19.85 -3.31 -11.75
C TYR A 192 -19.50 -4.72 -11.27
N GLU A 193 -19.88 -5.73 -12.04
CA GLU A 193 -19.48 -7.11 -11.77
C GLU A 193 -17.95 -7.25 -11.90
N ARG A 194 -17.35 -6.64 -12.91
CA ARG A 194 -15.89 -6.60 -13.09
C ARG A 194 -15.19 -5.99 -11.89
N PHE A 195 -15.69 -4.86 -11.39
CA PHE A 195 -15.20 -4.23 -10.17
C PHE A 195 -15.25 -5.20 -8.98
N ARG A 196 -16.39 -5.88 -8.77
CA ARG A 196 -16.54 -6.85 -7.67
C ARG A 196 -15.53 -7.99 -7.77
N ILE A 197 -15.36 -8.56 -8.94
CA ILE A 197 -14.39 -9.65 -9.17
C ILE A 197 -12.97 -9.15 -8.92
N PHE A 198 -12.59 -8.01 -9.49
CA PHE A 198 -11.25 -7.45 -9.40
C PHE A 198 -10.90 -7.02 -7.97
N GLN A 199 -11.75 -6.23 -7.35
CA GLN A 199 -11.54 -5.76 -5.97
C GLN A 199 -11.68 -6.90 -4.96
N GLY A 200 -12.50 -7.90 -5.23
CA GLY A 200 -12.60 -9.11 -4.43
C GLY A 200 -11.28 -9.88 -4.37
N ARG A 201 -10.65 -10.11 -5.53
CA ARG A 201 -9.30 -10.72 -5.60
C ARG A 201 -8.23 -9.87 -4.89
N ILE A 202 -8.31 -8.54 -4.99
CA ILE A 202 -7.41 -7.65 -4.26
C ILE A 202 -7.65 -7.75 -2.75
N LEU A 203 -8.89 -7.85 -2.31
CA LEU A 203 -9.24 -8.05 -0.89
C LEU A 203 -8.62 -9.35 -0.35
N GLU A 204 -8.70 -10.45 -1.10
CA GLU A 204 -8.06 -11.71 -0.74
C GLU A 204 -6.54 -11.57 -0.56
N GLN A 205 -5.86 -10.84 -1.45
CA GLN A 205 -4.44 -10.54 -1.31
C GLN A 205 -4.14 -9.74 -0.03
N TYR A 206 -4.94 -8.70 0.27
CA TYR A 206 -4.77 -7.93 1.50
C TYR A 206 -5.02 -8.75 2.75
N LEU A 207 -6.00 -9.65 2.76
CA LEU A 207 -6.26 -10.55 3.88
C LEU A 207 -5.08 -11.51 4.13
N ALA A 208 -4.52 -12.08 3.09
CA ALA A 208 -3.32 -12.91 3.19
C ALA A 208 -2.12 -12.12 3.74
N MET A 209 -1.86 -10.92 3.18
CA MET A 209 -0.78 -10.04 3.63
C MET A 209 -1.00 -9.51 5.05
N SER A 210 -2.26 -9.31 5.47
CA SER A 210 -2.54 -8.83 6.84
C SER A 210 -2.05 -9.81 7.90
N THR A 211 -2.11 -11.10 7.61
CA THR A 211 -1.53 -12.15 8.48
C THR A 211 -0.02 -12.24 8.34
N GLU A 212 0.50 -12.19 7.11
CA GLU A 212 1.94 -12.31 6.82
C GLU A 212 2.76 -11.17 7.43
N PHE A 213 2.26 -9.93 7.32
CA PHE A 213 2.96 -8.70 7.75
C PHE A 213 2.37 -8.04 9.00
N ASN A 214 1.48 -8.73 9.72
CA ASN A 214 0.85 -8.24 10.95
C ASN A 214 0.18 -6.86 10.80
N PHE A 215 -0.68 -6.69 9.77
CA PHE A 215 -1.41 -5.44 9.59
C PHE A 215 -2.40 -5.20 10.73
N LEU A 216 -2.57 -3.94 11.09
CA LEU A 216 -3.64 -3.50 11.98
C LEU A 216 -4.93 -3.34 11.16
N VAL A 217 -5.81 -4.32 11.27
CA VAL A 217 -7.07 -4.32 10.53
C VAL A 217 -8.07 -3.40 11.20
N VAL A 218 -8.54 -2.39 10.47
CA VAL A 218 -9.58 -1.44 10.89
C VAL A 218 -10.85 -1.74 10.13
N ASP A 219 -11.97 -1.93 10.83
CA ASP A 219 -13.29 -2.09 10.22
C ASP A 219 -13.75 -0.77 9.60
N ALA A 220 -13.61 -0.66 8.28
CA ALA A 220 -13.93 0.54 7.52
C ALA A 220 -15.45 0.70 7.25
N ASN A 221 -16.30 -0.23 7.71
CA ASN A 221 -17.75 -0.08 7.68
C ASN A 221 -18.27 0.76 8.86
N GLN A 222 -17.45 0.92 9.90
CA GLN A 222 -17.78 1.74 11.08
C GLN A 222 -17.76 3.26 10.75
N LEU A 223 -18.29 4.06 11.67
CA LEU A 223 -18.22 5.52 11.59
C LEU A 223 -16.77 6.01 11.58
N VAL A 224 -16.52 7.10 10.89
CA VAL A 224 -15.17 7.71 10.72
C VAL A 224 -14.50 7.95 12.08
N GLU A 225 -15.24 8.47 13.05
CA GLU A 225 -14.77 8.79 14.39
C GLU A 225 -14.31 7.53 15.14
N LYS A 226 -15.07 6.44 15.06
CA LYS A 226 -14.69 5.17 15.69
C LYS A 226 -13.41 4.58 15.09
N GLN A 227 -13.27 4.66 13.79
CA GLN A 227 -12.04 4.26 13.11
C GLN A 227 -10.85 5.11 13.58
N GLN A 228 -11.04 6.44 13.72
CA GLN A 228 -9.98 7.34 14.19
C GLN A 228 -9.55 7.04 15.64
N VAL A 229 -10.46 6.68 16.53
CA VAL A 229 -10.10 6.26 17.90
C VAL A 229 -9.10 5.10 17.86
N VAL A 230 -9.42 4.04 17.10
CA VAL A 230 -8.54 2.87 16.96
C VAL A 230 -7.17 3.25 16.37
N VAL A 231 -7.18 4.01 15.25
CA VAL A 231 -5.94 4.41 14.57
C VAL A 231 -5.04 5.24 15.49
N ARG A 232 -5.61 6.25 16.18
CA ARG A 232 -4.86 7.14 17.08
C ARG A 232 -4.30 6.40 18.28
N GLU A 233 -5.03 5.46 18.86
CA GLU A 233 -4.55 4.62 19.97
C GLU A 233 -3.29 3.84 19.58
N PHE A 234 -3.31 3.13 18.43
CA PHE A 234 -2.15 2.40 17.97
C PHE A 234 -0.96 3.31 17.65
N VAL A 235 -1.23 4.47 17.03
CA VAL A 235 -0.17 5.44 16.71
C VAL A 235 0.41 6.06 17.98
N SER A 236 -0.43 6.49 18.94
CA SER A 236 0.05 7.02 20.24
C SER A 236 0.95 6.02 20.93
N LYS A 237 0.52 4.77 21.02
CA LYS A 237 1.32 3.69 21.62
C LYS A 237 2.66 3.48 20.91
N ARG A 238 2.66 3.49 19.57
CA ARG A 238 3.88 3.28 18.76
C ARG A 238 4.86 4.44 18.86
N LEU A 239 4.35 5.68 18.95
CA LEU A 239 5.14 6.90 19.02
C LEU A 239 5.46 7.31 20.47
N ALA A 240 4.96 6.58 21.48
CA ALA A 240 5.05 6.93 22.90
C ALA A 240 4.52 8.36 23.19
N LEU A 241 3.44 8.75 22.52
CA LEU A 241 2.77 10.03 22.76
C LEU A 241 2.00 9.98 24.08
N SER A 242 2.11 11.06 24.86
CA SER A 242 1.27 11.23 26.06
C SER A 242 -0.20 11.34 25.61
N SER A 243 -1.07 10.56 26.26
CA SER A 243 -2.53 10.59 26.03
C SER A 243 -3.15 11.85 26.63
#